data_0ac14b73b876af42188aa51491557da2
#
_entry.id   0ac14b73b876af42188aa51491557da2
#
_cell.length_a   1.000
_cell.length_b   1.000
_cell.length_c   1.000
_cell.angle_alpha   90.00
_cell.angle_beta   90.00
_cell.angle_gamma   90.00
#
_symmetry.space_group_name_H-M   'P 1'
#
loop_
_entity.id
_entity.type
_entity.pdbx_description
1 polymer ?
#
loop_
_entity_poly.entity_id
_entity_poly.type
_entity_poly.pdbx_seq_one_letter_code
_entity_poly.pdbx_strand_id
1 'polypeptide(L)'
;MNHNNNIYILFFFSLFLFFKVNSKDFIILQSTTSARDSGFYDFILPKFGKKSGFEVRVIAVGTGQAIKNSRRCDADVLIAHHKESEEKLVLDGFGLYRKEFMYNDFVLVGPKSDPAGVQPVNSILKSLKLIKKKKNLF
;
A
#
# COMPACT_ATOMS: atom_id res chain seq x y z
N MET A 1 20.44 54.74 -25.32
CA MET A 1 20.33 53.52 -24.47
C MET A 1 18.88 53.38 -24.01
N ASN A 2 18.21 52.32 -24.47
CA ASN A 2 16.74 52.19 -24.42
C ASN A 2 16.26 51.92 -23.00
N HIS A 3 15.71 52.91 -22.31
CA HIS A 3 15.06 52.78 -21.03
C HIS A 3 13.74 51.95 -21.06
N ASN A 4 13.14 51.81 -22.22
CA ASN A 4 11.86 51.14 -22.41
C ASN A 4 11.94 49.60 -22.32
N ASN A 5 13.06 49.00 -22.72
CA ASN A 5 13.20 47.53 -22.71
C ASN A 5 13.29 46.94 -21.28
N ASN A 6 13.82 47.71 -20.33
CA ASN A 6 13.94 47.24 -18.93
C ASN A 6 12.58 47.21 -18.19
N ILE A 7 11.64 48.09 -18.58
CA ILE A 7 10.30 48.12 -17.99
C ILE A 7 9.50 46.90 -18.39
N TYR A 8 9.60 46.46 -19.64
CA TYR A 8 8.89 45.25 -20.10
C TYR A 8 9.43 43.98 -19.48
N ILE A 9 10.74 43.89 -19.25
CA ILE A 9 11.37 42.76 -18.57
C ILE A 9 10.95 42.69 -17.11
N LEU A 10 10.88 43.80 -16.41
CA LEU A 10 10.39 43.87 -15.03
C LEU A 10 8.90 43.53 -14.93
N PHE A 11 8.06 43.94 -15.88
CA PHE A 11 6.64 43.62 -15.91
C PHE A 11 6.40 42.13 -16.20
N PHE A 12 7.20 41.52 -17.08
CA PHE A 12 7.12 40.10 -17.41
C PHE A 12 7.57 39.23 -16.23
N PHE A 13 8.59 39.65 -15.47
CA PHE A 13 9.05 38.96 -14.27
C PHE A 13 8.06 39.07 -13.11
N SER A 14 7.38 40.21 -12.98
CA SER A 14 6.34 40.42 -11.97
C SER A 14 5.10 39.54 -12.18
N LEU A 15 4.75 39.24 -13.44
CA LEU A 15 3.59 38.39 -13.76
C LEU A 15 3.78 36.93 -13.35
N PHE A 16 5.05 36.45 -13.29
CA PHE A 16 5.37 35.08 -12.86
C PHE A 16 5.22 34.86 -11.34
N LEU A 17 5.22 35.91 -10.53
CA LEU A 17 5.14 35.82 -9.07
C LEU A 17 3.71 35.53 -8.54
N PHE A 18 2.68 35.58 -9.40
CA PHE A 18 1.28 35.38 -8.98
C PHE A 18 0.73 33.95 -9.24
N PHE A 19 1.51 33.05 -9.84
CA PHE A 19 1.10 31.66 -9.93
C PHE A 19 1.26 31.02 -8.55
N LYS A 20 0.21 31.04 -7.73
CA LYS A 20 0.10 30.13 -6.59
C LYS A 20 0.04 28.71 -7.15
N VAL A 21 1.17 28.01 -7.10
CA VAL A 21 1.18 26.56 -7.29
C VAL A 21 0.42 25.98 -6.08
N ASN A 22 -0.83 25.65 -6.28
CA ASN A 22 -1.61 24.91 -5.30
C ASN A 22 -1.12 23.45 -5.31
N SER A 23 0.02 23.21 -4.66
CA SER A 23 0.48 21.85 -4.38
C SER A 23 -0.47 21.26 -3.35
N LYS A 24 -1.22 20.23 -3.72
CA LYS A 24 -1.91 19.42 -2.72
C LYS A 24 -0.87 18.70 -1.87
N ASP A 25 -1.02 18.78 -0.57
CA ASP A 25 -0.23 17.97 0.34
C ASP A 25 -0.47 16.48 0.03
N PHE A 26 0.58 15.70 0.02
CA PHE A 26 0.47 14.28 -0.27
C PHE A 26 1.13 13.42 0.81
N ILE A 27 0.66 12.20 0.91
CA ILE A 27 1.17 11.16 1.81
C ILE A 27 1.74 10.04 0.95
N ILE A 28 2.97 9.62 1.21
CA ILE A 28 3.57 8.44 0.57
C ILE A 28 3.21 7.21 1.40
N LEU A 29 2.45 6.31 0.78
CA LEU A 29 2.03 5.05 1.37
C LEU A 29 2.84 3.90 0.75
N GLN A 30 3.79 3.34 1.51
CA GLN A 30 4.41 2.07 1.16
C GLN A 30 3.44 0.93 1.45
N SER A 31 3.30 0.02 0.49
CA SER A 31 2.39 -1.10 0.63
C SER A 31 2.86 -2.34 -0.12
N THR A 32 2.02 -3.38 -0.07
CA THR A 32 2.26 -4.64 -0.76
C THR A 32 1.42 -4.74 -2.02
N THR A 33 1.93 -5.49 -3.00
CA THR A 33 1.21 -5.74 -4.27
C THR A 33 -0.12 -6.42 -4.01
N SER A 34 -0.21 -7.35 -3.05
CA SER A 34 -1.46 -8.02 -2.69
C SER A 34 -2.52 -7.06 -2.16
N ALA A 35 -2.14 -6.06 -1.36
CA ALA A 35 -3.06 -5.04 -0.87
C ALA A 35 -3.56 -4.13 -2.01
N ARG A 36 -2.68 -3.75 -2.94
CA ARG A 36 -3.07 -3.00 -4.14
C ARG A 36 -4.02 -3.80 -5.02
N ASP A 37 -3.65 -5.05 -5.34
CA ASP A 37 -4.38 -5.88 -6.30
C ASP A 37 -5.73 -6.39 -5.75
N SER A 38 -5.98 -6.25 -4.45
CA SER A 38 -7.28 -6.53 -3.82
C SER A 38 -8.37 -5.50 -4.16
N GLY A 39 -8.02 -4.36 -4.76
CA GLY A 39 -8.96 -3.25 -5.00
C GLY A 39 -9.23 -2.38 -3.76
N PHE A 40 -8.59 -2.67 -2.62
CA PHE A 40 -8.79 -1.94 -1.37
C PHE A 40 -8.51 -0.44 -1.52
N TYR A 41 -7.42 -0.08 -2.20
CA TYR A 41 -7.03 1.32 -2.37
C TYR A 41 -7.95 2.08 -3.31
N ASP A 42 -8.44 1.45 -4.37
CA ASP A 42 -9.40 2.05 -5.31
C ASP A 42 -10.71 2.43 -4.61
N PHE A 43 -11.08 1.66 -3.59
CA PHE A 43 -12.26 1.93 -2.78
C PHE A 43 -12.04 3.00 -1.70
N ILE A 44 -10.92 2.92 -0.95
CA ILE A 44 -10.75 3.73 0.27
C ILE A 44 -10.11 5.10 0.02
N LEU A 45 -9.11 5.18 -0.89
CA LEU A 45 -8.33 6.41 -1.05
C LEU A 45 -9.13 7.59 -1.60
N PRO A 46 -10.10 7.43 -2.53
CA PRO A 46 -10.94 8.56 -2.94
C PRO A 46 -11.77 9.13 -1.79
N LYS A 47 -12.25 8.28 -0.88
CA LYS A 47 -13.01 8.69 0.30
C LYS A 47 -12.13 9.40 1.31
N PHE A 48 -10.92 8.88 1.53
CA PHE A 48 -9.93 9.51 2.39
C PHE A 48 -9.52 10.88 1.87
N GLY A 49 -9.15 10.97 0.59
CA GLY A 49 -8.74 12.23 -0.03
C GLY A 49 -9.83 13.30 0.01
N LYS A 50 -11.10 12.91 -0.24
CA LYS A 50 -12.25 13.82 -0.12
C LYS A 50 -12.44 14.33 1.31
N LYS A 51 -12.19 13.50 2.32
CA LYS A 51 -12.38 13.83 3.73
C LYS A 51 -11.22 14.63 4.31
N SER A 52 -9.98 14.29 3.96
CA SER A 52 -8.76 14.84 4.55
C SER A 52 -8.15 15.99 3.76
N GLY A 53 -8.43 16.07 2.45
CA GLY A 53 -7.75 16.99 1.53
C GLY A 53 -6.39 16.50 1.01
N PHE A 54 -5.83 15.42 1.59
CA PHE A 54 -4.55 14.87 1.17
C PHE A 54 -4.68 13.97 -0.07
N GLU A 55 -3.68 14.02 -0.94
CA GLU A 55 -3.43 13.01 -1.96
C GLU A 55 -2.64 11.86 -1.35
N VAL A 56 -3.00 10.60 -1.64
CA VAL A 56 -2.20 9.44 -1.21
C VAL A 56 -1.54 8.80 -2.42
N ARG A 57 -0.21 8.73 -2.40
CA ARG A 57 0.61 8.11 -3.43
C ARG A 57 1.05 6.73 -2.96
N VAL A 58 0.48 5.69 -3.56
CA VAL A 58 0.75 4.30 -3.19
C VAL A 58 1.96 3.77 -3.95
N ILE A 59 2.94 3.27 -3.21
CA ILE A 59 4.09 2.53 -3.74
C ILE A 59 3.93 1.08 -3.29
N ALA A 60 3.43 0.22 -4.20
CA ALA A 60 3.16 -1.18 -3.91
C ALA A 60 4.30 -2.07 -4.43
N VAL A 61 4.97 -2.75 -3.51
CA VAL A 61 6.11 -3.65 -3.76
C VAL A 61 5.98 -4.91 -2.91
N GLY A 62 6.93 -5.84 -2.99
CA GLY A 62 6.97 -6.98 -2.06
C GLY A 62 7.18 -6.51 -0.61
N THR A 63 6.61 -7.24 0.37
CA THR A 63 6.63 -6.88 1.79
C THR A 63 8.02 -6.52 2.31
N GLY A 64 9.03 -7.34 1.98
CA GLY A 64 10.42 -7.07 2.40
C GLY A 64 10.98 -5.76 1.83
N GLN A 65 10.63 -5.41 0.60
CA GLN A 65 11.06 -4.15 0.00
C GLN A 65 10.30 -2.96 0.61
N ALA A 66 9.00 -3.10 0.87
CA ALA A 66 8.21 -2.06 1.54
C ALA A 66 8.81 -1.71 2.91
N ILE A 67 9.16 -2.72 3.72
CA ILE A 67 9.85 -2.54 5.01
C ILE A 67 11.20 -1.84 4.85
N LYS A 68 12.01 -2.23 3.84
CA LYS A 68 13.31 -1.58 3.58
C LYS A 68 13.15 -0.11 3.21
N ASN A 69 12.18 0.22 2.37
CA ASN A 69 11.90 1.60 1.99
C ASN A 69 11.47 2.44 3.20
N SER A 70 10.59 1.89 4.05
CA SER A 70 10.15 2.56 5.29
C SER A 70 11.31 2.83 6.25
N ARG A 71 12.28 1.90 6.35
CA ARG A 71 13.52 2.13 7.14
C ARG A 71 14.40 3.27 6.61
N ARG A 72 14.30 3.59 5.34
CA ARG A 72 15.03 4.72 4.73
C ARG A 72 14.24 6.02 4.77
N CYS A 73 13.11 6.03 5.45
CA CYS A 73 12.17 7.15 5.49
C CYS A 73 11.64 7.55 4.10
N ASP A 74 11.54 6.59 3.18
CA ASP A 74 10.97 6.77 1.85
C ASP A 74 9.42 6.66 1.89
N ALA A 75 8.80 6.80 3.07
CA ALA A 75 7.35 6.71 3.27
C ALA A 75 6.91 7.41 4.55
N ASP A 76 5.68 7.92 4.52
CA ASP A 76 5.00 8.46 5.70
C ASP A 76 4.19 7.37 6.43
N VAL A 77 3.67 6.40 5.67
CA VAL A 77 2.84 5.30 6.17
C VAL A 77 3.24 3.99 5.50
N LEU A 78 3.22 2.90 6.29
CA LEU A 78 3.38 1.54 5.80
C LEU A 78 2.10 0.75 6.06
N ILE A 79 1.56 0.08 5.03
CA ILE A 79 0.52 -0.96 5.14
C ILE A 79 1.12 -2.27 4.66
N ALA A 80 1.26 -3.22 5.56
CA ALA A 80 1.84 -4.53 5.28
C ALA A 80 1.06 -5.63 6.01
N HIS A 81 1.51 -6.88 5.89
CA HIS A 81 0.88 -8.05 6.49
C HIS A 81 1.90 -9.04 7.09
N HIS A 82 3.02 -8.50 7.61
CA HIS A 82 4.04 -9.31 8.27
C HIS A 82 4.35 -8.73 9.66
N LYS A 83 3.58 -9.16 10.64
CA LYS A 83 3.56 -8.63 12.00
C LYS A 83 4.95 -8.47 12.61
N GLU A 84 5.77 -9.52 12.58
CA GLU A 84 7.12 -9.49 13.19
C GLU A 84 8.01 -8.39 12.62
N SER A 85 7.99 -8.20 11.28
CA SER A 85 8.79 -7.16 10.63
C SER A 85 8.26 -5.75 10.91
N GLU A 86 6.94 -5.61 11.05
CA GLU A 86 6.28 -4.35 11.38
C GLU A 86 6.57 -3.96 12.84
N GLU A 87 6.49 -4.91 13.78
CA GLU A 87 6.85 -4.70 15.19
C GLU A 87 8.32 -4.34 15.33
N LYS A 88 9.20 -5.03 14.58
CA LYS A 88 10.62 -4.71 14.57
C LYS A 88 10.90 -3.31 13.99
N LEU A 89 10.14 -2.86 12.99
CA LEU A 89 10.27 -1.52 12.43
C LEU A 89 10.01 -0.45 13.49
N VAL A 90 8.97 -0.64 14.31
CA VAL A 90 8.64 0.27 15.42
C VAL A 90 9.68 0.18 16.54
N LEU A 91 10.08 -1.03 16.92
CA LEU A 91 11.09 -1.25 17.98
C LEU A 91 12.44 -0.61 17.63
N ASP A 92 12.83 -0.67 16.36
CA ASP A 92 14.06 -0.08 15.84
C ASP A 92 13.96 1.46 15.67
N GLY A 93 12.82 2.09 16.00
CA GLY A 93 12.60 3.54 15.96
C GLY A 93 12.26 4.12 14.58
N PHE A 94 11.97 3.28 13.57
CA PHE A 94 11.57 3.72 12.23
C PHE A 94 10.07 3.91 12.06
N GLY A 95 9.27 3.60 13.07
CA GLY A 95 7.83 3.79 13.12
C GLY A 95 7.39 4.27 14.49
N LEU A 96 6.40 5.16 14.55
CA LEU A 96 5.87 5.69 15.81
C LEU A 96 5.02 4.64 16.54
N TYR A 97 4.18 3.93 15.81
CA TYR A 97 3.31 2.87 16.33
C TYR A 97 2.85 1.94 15.21
N ARG A 98 2.37 0.77 15.60
CA ARG A 98 1.70 -0.21 14.75
C ARG A 98 0.23 -0.35 15.17
N LYS A 99 -0.67 -0.44 14.19
CA LYS A 99 -2.09 -0.70 14.44
C LYS A 99 -2.60 -1.78 13.48
N GLU A 100 -3.22 -2.81 14.02
CA GLU A 100 -3.98 -3.77 13.23
C GLU A 100 -5.34 -3.16 12.87
N PHE A 101 -5.75 -3.30 11.59
CA PHE A 101 -7.01 -2.72 11.13
C PHE A 101 -7.79 -3.64 10.18
N MET A 102 -7.14 -4.69 9.66
CA MET A 102 -7.75 -5.73 8.81
C MET A 102 -7.13 -7.08 9.11
N TYR A 103 -7.85 -8.12 8.78
CA TYR A 103 -7.36 -9.49 8.73
C TYR A 103 -7.83 -10.16 7.45
N ASN A 104 -7.16 -11.22 7.04
CA ASN A 104 -7.57 -12.10 5.96
C ASN A 104 -7.23 -13.54 6.32
N ASP A 105 -8.00 -14.47 5.77
CA ASP A 105 -7.78 -15.89 5.96
C ASP A 105 -7.26 -16.54 4.68
N PHE A 106 -6.44 -17.57 4.85
CA PHE A 106 -6.11 -18.50 3.78
C PHE A 106 -7.16 -19.58 3.70
N VAL A 107 -7.66 -19.86 2.51
CA VAL A 107 -8.66 -20.88 2.27
C VAL A 107 -8.17 -21.90 1.25
N LEU A 108 -8.56 -23.14 1.44
CA LEU A 108 -8.36 -24.19 0.45
C LEU A 108 -9.61 -24.28 -0.41
N VAL A 109 -9.47 -24.01 -1.71
CA VAL A 109 -10.59 -24.04 -2.67
C VAL A 109 -10.42 -25.26 -3.57
N GLY A 110 -11.53 -25.93 -3.88
CA GLY A 110 -11.55 -27.09 -4.76
C GLY A 110 -12.91 -27.27 -5.45
N PRO A 111 -13.05 -28.29 -6.32
CA PRO A 111 -14.31 -28.57 -6.98
C PRO A 111 -15.39 -29.01 -5.98
N LYS A 112 -16.66 -28.69 -6.27
CA LYS A 112 -17.81 -29.04 -5.42
C LYS A 112 -17.93 -30.55 -5.16
N SER A 113 -17.42 -31.39 -6.06
CA SER A 113 -17.43 -32.86 -5.93
C SER A 113 -16.54 -33.39 -4.82
N ASP A 114 -15.66 -32.55 -4.27
CA ASP A 114 -14.70 -32.86 -3.21
C ASP A 114 -14.04 -34.25 -3.36
N PRO A 115 -13.29 -34.50 -4.44
CA PRO A 115 -12.74 -35.82 -4.72
C PRO A 115 -11.75 -36.30 -3.65
N ALA A 116 -11.19 -35.38 -2.89
CA ALA A 116 -10.30 -35.70 -1.78
C ALA A 116 -11.02 -35.92 -0.44
N GLY A 117 -12.28 -35.50 -0.30
CA GLY A 117 -13.04 -35.59 0.94
C GLY A 117 -12.52 -34.67 2.02
N VAL A 118 -12.17 -33.42 1.65
CA VAL A 118 -11.57 -32.46 2.55
C VAL A 118 -12.57 -31.50 3.17
N GLN A 119 -13.75 -31.36 2.60
CA GLN A 119 -14.78 -30.40 3.04
C GLN A 119 -15.13 -30.52 4.55
N PRO A 120 -15.27 -31.72 5.14
CA PRO A 120 -15.58 -31.85 6.57
C PRO A 120 -14.35 -31.72 7.47
N VAL A 121 -13.16 -31.41 6.93
CA VAL A 121 -11.89 -31.49 7.70
C VAL A 121 -11.47 -30.11 8.19
N ASN A 122 -11.54 -29.88 9.49
CA ASN A 122 -11.16 -28.61 10.13
C ASN A 122 -9.64 -28.49 10.39
N SER A 123 -8.80 -28.98 9.48
CA SER A 123 -7.34 -28.89 9.60
C SER A 123 -6.70 -28.93 8.24
N ILE A 124 -6.03 -27.84 7.89
CA ILE A 124 -5.32 -27.75 6.59
C ILE A 124 -4.28 -28.85 6.41
N LEU A 125 -3.55 -29.20 7.44
CA LEU A 125 -2.54 -30.29 7.37
C LEU A 125 -3.18 -31.64 7.09
N LYS A 126 -4.33 -31.95 7.69
CA LYS A 126 -5.08 -33.19 7.42
C LYS A 126 -5.64 -33.15 6.00
N SER A 127 -6.19 -32.04 5.55
CA SER A 127 -6.69 -31.86 4.19
C SER A 127 -5.60 -32.10 3.14
N LEU A 128 -4.43 -31.49 3.30
CA LEU A 128 -3.29 -31.68 2.41
C LEU A 128 -2.79 -33.15 2.39
N LYS A 129 -2.79 -33.83 3.54
CA LYS A 129 -2.47 -35.27 3.60
C LYS A 129 -3.49 -36.14 2.85
N LEU A 130 -4.78 -35.81 2.93
CA LEU A 130 -5.83 -36.53 2.20
C LEU A 130 -5.70 -36.33 0.69
N ILE A 131 -5.45 -35.11 0.23
CA ILE A 131 -5.22 -34.79 -1.18
C ILE A 131 -4.02 -35.59 -1.70
N LYS A 132 -2.89 -35.58 -0.97
CA LYS A 132 -1.71 -36.34 -1.33
C LYS A 132 -1.99 -37.85 -1.40
N LYS A 133 -2.71 -38.41 -0.40
CA LYS A 133 -3.04 -39.85 -0.33
C LYS A 133 -3.91 -40.29 -1.51
N LYS A 134 -4.86 -39.49 -1.92
CA LYS A 134 -5.76 -39.79 -3.05
C LYS A 134 -5.16 -39.42 -4.40
N LYS A 135 -3.90 -38.95 -4.47
CA LYS A 135 -3.21 -38.53 -5.70
C LYS A 135 -3.97 -37.50 -6.54
N ASN A 136 -4.83 -36.69 -5.91
CA ASN A 136 -5.52 -35.61 -6.59
C ASN A 136 -4.54 -34.46 -6.82
N LEU A 137 -4.60 -33.88 -8.01
CA LEU A 137 -3.87 -32.66 -8.34
C LEU A 137 -4.64 -31.43 -7.85
N PHE A 138 -3.90 -30.40 -7.49
CA PHE A 138 -4.43 -29.08 -7.21
C PHE A 138 -4.81 -28.37 -8.49
#